data_cc213172b060e740c95e5dee5f5e0840
#
_entry.id   cc213172b060e740c95e5dee5f5e0840
#
_cell.length_a   1.000
_cell.length_b   1.000
_cell.length_c   1.000
_cell.angle_alpha   90.00
_cell.angle_beta   90.00
_cell.angle_gamma   90.00
#
_symmetry.space_group_name_H-M   'P 1'
#
loop_
_entity.id
_entity.type
_entity.pdbx_description
1 polymer ?
#
loop_
_entity_poly.entity_id
_entity_poly.type
_entity_poly.pdbx_seq_one_letter_code
_entity_poly.pdbx_strand_id
1 'polypeptide(L)'
;VARKMEENYGIPFFEGSFYGVQDMNNALRDFARIIGDPDLIARTEAVIAREEAKSSAALDPWRDKLRGKRVLLYTGGVKSWSIVSALQDLGMKVVATGTKKSTEEDKARIRELMGDDTKMIDDGSPKALLSIYRELQADILIAGGRNLYTALKARIPFLDINQEREFGYEGYAGMEELARQLALSMNSPVWEAVRKPAPWARQKAAGTVLAA
;
A
#
# COMPACT_ATOMS: atom_id res chain seq x y z
N VAL A 1 -21.70 -9.46 -8.58
CA VAL A 1 -23.07 -9.17 -8.09
C VAL A 1 -23.56 -7.88 -8.73
N ALA A 2 -22.83 -6.74 -8.58
CA ALA A 2 -23.27 -5.43 -9.06
C ALA A 2 -23.63 -5.40 -10.56
N ARG A 3 -22.75 -5.92 -11.45
CA ARG A 3 -23.03 -6.02 -12.90
C ARG A 3 -24.34 -6.77 -13.20
N LYS A 4 -24.63 -7.86 -12.49
CA LYS A 4 -25.90 -8.58 -12.66
C LYS A 4 -27.10 -7.79 -12.17
N MET A 5 -26.93 -6.92 -11.18
CA MET A 5 -28.01 -6.03 -10.71
C MET A 5 -28.29 -4.95 -11.75
N GLU A 6 -27.25 -4.42 -12.40
CA GLU A 6 -27.42 -3.49 -13.50
C GLU A 6 -28.11 -4.15 -14.71
N GLU A 7 -27.59 -5.32 -15.15
CA GLU A 7 -28.16 -6.08 -16.26
C GLU A 7 -29.63 -6.48 -16.05
N ASN A 8 -29.98 -6.94 -14.84
CA ASN A 8 -31.30 -7.48 -14.56
C ASN A 8 -32.33 -6.45 -14.09
N TYR A 9 -31.87 -5.38 -13.47
CA TYR A 9 -32.74 -4.42 -12.79
C TYR A 9 -32.46 -2.97 -13.14
N GLY A 10 -31.49 -2.68 -13.99
CA GLY A 10 -31.11 -1.32 -14.36
C GLY A 10 -30.54 -0.50 -13.22
N ILE A 11 -30.05 -1.16 -12.16
CA ILE A 11 -29.45 -0.47 -10.99
C ILE A 11 -28.03 -0.08 -11.35
N PRO A 12 -27.72 1.21 -11.49
CA PRO A 12 -26.39 1.66 -11.85
C PRO A 12 -25.37 1.33 -10.74
N PHE A 13 -24.15 1.00 -11.14
CA PHE A 13 -23.03 0.82 -10.24
C PHE A 13 -21.75 1.44 -10.79
N PHE A 14 -20.80 1.66 -9.94
CA PHE A 14 -19.44 2.00 -10.32
C PHE A 14 -18.45 1.22 -9.45
N GLU A 15 -17.25 1.06 -9.95
CA GLU A 15 -16.15 0.43 -9.23
C GLU A 15 -15.23 1.53 -8.69
N GLY A 16 -15.36 1.83 -7.42
CA GLY A 16 -14.63 2.90 -6.74
C GLY A 16 -13.68 2.39 -5.67
N SER A 17 -12.79 3.26 -5.23
CA SER A 17 -11.91 3.04 -4.10
C SER A 17 -11.97 4.22 -3.14
N PHE A 18 -11.86 3.91 -1.84
CA PHE A 18 -11.68 4.91 -0.79
C PHE A 18 -10.24 4.92 -0.23
N TYR A 19 -9.32 4.19 -0.86
CA TYR A 19 -7.89 4.30 -0.64
C TYR A 19 -7.32 5.34 -1.61
N GLY A 20 -6.49 6.24 -1.09
CA GLY A 20 -5.95 7.34 -1.89
C GLY A 20 -6.87 8.55 -1.99
N VAL A 21 -6.29 9.74 -2.09
CA VAL A 21 -7.04 11.00 -2.18
C VAL A 21 -7.74 11.11 -3.52
N GLN A 22 -7.04 10.80 -4.61
CA GLN A 22 -7.58 10.92 -5.96
C GLN A 22 -8.72 9.92 -6.22
N ASP A 23 -8.53 8.66 -5.84
CA ASP A 23 -9.54 7.63 -6.03
C ASP A 23 -10.79 7.92 -5.18
N MET A 24 -10.60 8.44 -3.96
CA MET A 24 -11.72 8.88 -3.15
C MET A 24 -12.49 10.03 -3.78
N ASN A 25 -11.80 11.06 -4.28
CA ASN A 25 -12.42 12.19 -4.97
C ASN A 25 -13.26 11.68 -6.16
N ASN A 26 -12.72 10.76 -6.95
CA ASN A 26 -13.41 10.16 -8.08
C ASN A 26 -14.64 9.36 -7.64
N ALA A 27 -14.51 8.53 -6.60
CA ALA A 27 -15.62 7.75 -6.07
C ALA A 27 -16.76 8.64 -5.56
N LEU A 28 -16.47 9.73 -4.86
CA LEU A 28 -17.48 10.69 -4.42
C LEU A 28 -18.18 11.37 -5.61
N ARG A 29 -17.44 11.74 -6.66
CA ARG A 29 -18.00 12.32 -7.88
C ARG A 29 -18.91 11.34 -8.62
N ASP A 30 -18.48 10.09 -8.74
CA ASP A 30 -19.27 9.05 -9.39
C ASP A 30 -20.56 8.77 -8.64
N PHE A 31 -20.52 8.74 -7.32
CA PHE A 31 -21.71 8.65 -6.47
C PHE A 31 -22.69 9.80 -6.74
N ALA A 32 -22.20 11.03 -6.71
CA ALA A 32 -23.04 12.20 -6.94
C ALA A 32 -23.64 12.21 -8.35
N ARG A 33 -22.88 11.79 -9.37
CA ARG A 33 -23.39 11.69 -10.76
C ARG A 33 -24.47 10.61 -10.92
N ILE A 34 -24.31 9.45 -10.28
CA ILE A 34 -25.32 8.38 -10.34
C ILE A 34 -26.65 8.84 -9.72
N ILE A 35 -26.60 9.59 -8.63
CA ILE A 35 -27.80 10.15 -8.01
C ILE A 35 -28.40 11.26 -8.87
N GLY A 36 -27.58 12.04 -9.57
CA GLY A 36 -28.01 13.01 -10.57
C GLY A 36 -28.65 14.29 -10.02
N ASP A 37 -28.53 14.56 -8.72
CA ASP A 37 -29.00 15.79 -8.09
C ASP A 37 -27.95 16.91 -8.25
N PRO A 38 -28.23 18.03 -8.94
CA PRO A 38 -27.28 19.10 -9.15
C PRO A 38 -26.77 19.75 -7.84
N ASP A 39 -27.64 19.86 -6.83
CA ASP A 39 -27.25 20.42 -5.53
C ASP A 39 -26.31 19.46 -4.78
N LEU A 40 -26.54 18.16 -4.90
CA LEU A 40 -25.64 17.15 -4.34
C LEU A 40 -24.27 17.19 -5.03
N ILE A 41 -24.25 17.30 -6.36
CA ILE A 41 -22.98 17.42 -7.13
C ILE A 41 -22.19 18.64 -6.66
N ALA A 42 -22.83 19.81 -6.55
CA ALA A 42 -22.16 21.02 -6.09
C ALA A 42 -21.62 20.90 -4.65
N ARG A 43 -22.43 20.32 -3.75
CA ARG A 43 -21.98 20.06 -2.35
C ARG A 43 -20.85 19.05 -2.29
N THR A 44 -20.85 18.05 -3.15
CA THR A 44 -19.78 17.04 -3.24
C THR A 44 -18.46 17.69 -3.60
N GLU A 45 -18.41 18.56 -4.62
CA GLU A 45 -17.18 19.29 -4.98
C GLU A 45 -16.70 20.18 -3.84
N ALA A 46 -17.58 20.84 -3.10
CA ALA A 46 -17.21 21.64 -1.94
C ALA A 46 -16.61 20.79 -0.81
N VAL A 47 -17.16 19.60 -0.57
CA VAL A 47 -16.60 18.64 0.40
C VAL A 47 -15.23 18.16 -0.05
N ILE A 48 -15.08 17.76 -1.31
CA ILE A 48 -13.81 17.31 -1.88
C ILE A 48 -12.74 18.39 -1.70
N ALA A 49 -12.99 19.61 -2.15
CA ALA A 49 -12.03 20.71 -2.05
C ALA A 49 -11.59 20.97 -0.60
N ARG A 50 -12.53 20.96 0.34
CA ARG A 50 -12.25 21.16 1.76
C ARG A 50 -11.41 20.04 2.36
N GLU A 51 -11.79 18.78 2.12
CA GLU A 51 -11.14 17.63 2.74
C GLU A 51 -9.80 17.33 2.07
N GLU A 52 -9.66 17.55 0.76
CA GLU A 52 -8.38 17.44 0.05
C GLU A 52 -7.34 18.45 0.57
N ALA A 53 -7.77 19.70 0.81
CA ALA A 53 -6.89 20.71 1.40
C ALA A 53 -6.40 20.32 2.80
N LYS A 54 -7.30 19.81 3.65
CA LYS A 54 -6.95 19.31 4.99
C LYS A 54 -6.00 18.11 4.91
N SER A 55 -6.31 17.13 4.04
CA SER A 55 -5.51 15.95 3.86
C SER A 55 -4.12 16.31 3.34
N SER A 56 -4.01 17.22 2.38
CA SER A 56 -2.72 17.68 1.87
C SER A 56 -1.84 18.24 3.00
N ALA A 57 -2.39 19.13 3.82
CA ALA A 57 -1.65 19.70 4.96
C ALA A 57 -1.24 18.64 5.99
N ALA A 58 -2.11 17.67 6.27
CA ALA A 58 -1.81 16.57 7.21
C ALA A 58 -0.75 15.60 6.66
N LEU A 59 -0.70 15.42 5.34
CA LEU A 59 0.26 14.53 4.68
C LEU A 59 1.65 15.15 4.50
N ASP A 60 1.78 16.47 4.46
CA ASP A 60 3.05 17.16 4.20
C ASP A 60 4.20 16.71 5.13
N PRO A 61 4.04 16.54 6.45
CA PRO A 61 5.11 16.09 7.33
C PRO A 61 5.64 14.67 7.02
N TRP A 62 4.83 13.86 6.33
CA TRP A 62 5.13 12.47 6.01
C TRP A 62 5.68 12.30 4.60
N ARG A 63 5.26 13.14 3.64
CA ARG A 63 5.65 13.04 2.23
C ARG A 63 7.16 13.02 2.03
N ASP A 64 7.91 13.87 2.73
CA ASP A 64 9.37 13.90 2.60
C ASP A 64 10.04 12.61 3.07
N LYS A 65 9.44 11.92 4.04
CA LYS A 65 9.94 10.64 4.56
C LYS A 65 9.58 9.47 3.64
N LEU A 66 8.54 9.61 2.83
CA LEU A 66 7.97 8.54 2.00
C LEU A 66 8.35 8.67 0.52
N ARG A 67 8.60 9.89 0.05
CA ARG A 67 8.88 10.19 -1.35
C ARG A 67 10.01 9.33 -1.90
N GLY A 68 9.74 8.67 -3.02
CA GLY A 68 10.70 7.80 -3.72
C GLY A 68 10.97 6.45 -3.05
N LYS A 69 10.39 6.17 -1.86
CA LYS A 69 10.52 4.87 -1.20
C LYS A 69 9.88 3.78 -2.04
N ARG A 70 10.56 2.63 -2.10
CA ARG A 70 10.21 1.50 -2.97
C ARG A 70 9.41 0.47 -2.19
N VAL A 71 8.25 0.12 -2.69
CA VAL A 71 7.29 -0.77 -2.02
C VAL A 71 7.15 -2.09 -2.76
N LEU A 72 7.31 -3.20 -2.05
CA LEU A 72 6.80 -4.49 -2.46
C LEU A 72 5.41 -4.67 -1.83
N LEU A 73 4.37 -4.72 -2.67
CA LEU A 73 2.97 -4.86 -2.24
C LEU A 73 2.49 -6.29 -2.48
N TYR A 74 1.99 -6.99 -1.45
CA TYR A 74 1.42 -8.32 -1.59
C TYR A 74 0.12 -8.47 -0.80
N THR A 75 -1.00 -8.09 -1.42
CA THR A 75 -2.36 -8.20 -0.82
C THR A 75 -3.15 -9.42 -1.32
N GLY A 76 -2.54 -10.23 -2.17
CA GLY A 76 -3.21 -11.32 -2.87
C GLY A 76 -4.03 -10.90 -4.08
N GLY A 77 -4.12 -9.62 -4.37
CA GLY A 77 -4.71 -9.05 -5.60
C GLY A 77 -5.97 -8.22 -5.41
N VAL A 78 -6.82 -8.54 -4.43
CA VAL A 78 -8.16 -7.93 -4.31
C VAL A 78 -8.14 -6.41 -4.08
N LYS A 79 -7.16 -5.91 -3.33
CA LYS A 79 -7.01 -4.46 -3.01
C LYS A 79 -5.83 -3.83 -3.76
N SER A 80 -5.20 -4.56 -4.70
CA SER A 80 -3.87 -4.15 -5.21
C SER A 80 -3.88 -2.79 -5.87
N TRP A 81 -4.76 -2.54 -6.84
CA TRP A 81 -4.77 -1.27 -7.57
C TRP A 81 -5.09 -0.07 -6.66
N SER A 82 -6.04 -0.23 -5.72
CA SER A 82 -6.39 0.83 -4.76
C SER A 82 -5.22 1.24 -3.88
N ILE A 83 -4.48 0.24 -3.37
CA ILE A 83 -3.31 0.51 -2.53
C ILE A 83 -2.16 1.08 -3.37
N VAL A 84 -1.98 0.63 -4.63
CA VAL A 84 -1.00 1.24 -5.55
C VAL A 84 -1.27 2.72 -5.72
N SER A 85 -2.52 3.11 -6.01
CA SER A 85 -2.93 4.50 -6.15
C SER A 85 -2.65 5.32 -4.88
N ALA A 86 -3.05 4.80 -3.71
CA ALA A 86 -2.80 5.46 -2.43
C ALA A 86 -1.30 5.69 -2.14
N LEU A 87 -0.45 4.72 -2.47
CA LEU A 87 0.99 4.84 -2.29
C LEU A 87 1.62 5.85 -3.27
N GLN A 88 1.09 5.95 -4.48
CA GLN A 88 1.51 6.97 -5.45
C GLN A 88 1.13 8.38 -4.98
N ASP A 89 -0.04 8.57 -4.36
CA ASP A 89 -0.43 9.86 -3.75
C ASP A 89 0.55 10.30 -2.65
N LEU A 90 1.21 9.34 -1.98
CA LEU A 90 2.27 9.58 -1.01
C LEU A 90 3.66 9.77 -1.65
N GLY A 91 3.77 9.71 -2.97
CA GLY A 91 5.02 9.81 -3.70
C GLY A 91 5.92 8.58 -3.59
N MET A 92 5.39 7.44 -3.17
CA MET A 92 6.10 6.17 -3.11
C MET A 92 6.08 5.45 -4.47
N LYS A 93 7.04 4.55 -4.69
CA LYS A 93 7.13 3.74 -5.90
C LYS A 93 6.80 2.29 -5.59
N VAL A 94 5.66 1.80 -6.05
CA VAL A 94 5.35 0.36 -6.00
C VAL A 94 6.18 -0.33 -7.09
N VAL A 95 7.07 -1.24 -6.69
CA VAL A 95 8.02 -1.92 -7.59
C VAL A 95 7.56 -3.30 -8.01
N ALA A 96 6.66 -3.91 -7.24
CA ALA A 96 5.97 -5.15 -7.59
C ALA A 96 4.68 -5.27 -6.78
N THR A 97 3.68 -5.96 -7.32
CA THR A 97 2.42 -6.19 -6.63
C THR A 97 1.87 -7.60 -6.84
N GLY A 98 1.20 -8.15 -5.82
CA GLY A 98 0.53 -9.44 -5.89
C GLY A 98 -0.74 -9.37 -6.71
N THR A 99 -0.90 -10.29 -7.67
CA THR A 99 -2.04 -10.33 -8.61
C THR A 99 -2.76 -11.67 -8.66
N LYS A 100 -2.42 -12.60 -7.78
CA LYS A 100 -2.96 -13.98 -7.81
C LYS A 100 -4.49 -14.06 -7.83
N LYS A 101 -5.17 -13.11 -7.18
CA LYS A 101 -6.64 -13.05 -7.11
C LYS A 101 -7.24 -11.86 -7.87
N SER A 102 -6.42 -11.14 -8.63
CA SER A 102 -6.87 -10.04 -9.46
C SER A 102 -7.60 -10.56 -10.69
N THR A 103 -8.64 -9.85 -11.10
CA THR A 103 -9.28 -10.02 -12.42
C THR A 103 -8.36 -9.46 -13.51
N GLU A 104 -8.65 -9.73 -14.77
CA GLU A 104 -7.90 -9.14 -15.88
C GLU A 104 -8.09 -7.61 -15.94
N GLU A 105 -9.25 -7.11 -15.51
CA GLU A 105 -9.54 -5.68 -15.37
C GLU A 105 -8.66 -5.04 -14.28
N ASP A 106 -8.54 -5.68 -13.11
CA ASP A 106 -7.62 -5.23 -12.05
C ASP A 106 -6.18 -5.18 -12.53
N LYS A 107 -5.74 -6.22 -13.27
CA LYS A 107 -4.38 -6.27 -13.82
C LYS A 107 -4.14 -5.19 -14.86
N ALA A 108 -5.14 -4.90 -15.72
CA ALA A 108 -5.06 -3.81 -16.67
C ALA A 108 -4.91 -2.46 -15.96
N ARG A 109 -5.70 -2.22 -14.91
CA ARG A 109 -5.62 -1.00 -14.11
C ARG A 109 -4.29 -0.88 -13.36
N ILE A 110 -3.73 -1.98 -12.86
CA ILE A 110 -2.39 -2.01 -12.27
C ILE A 110 -1.33 -1.62 -13.32
N ARG A 111 -1.42 -2.12 -14.55
CA ARG A 111 -0.49 -1.73 -15.63
C ARG A 111 -0.60 -0.26 -15.97
N GLU A 112 -1.81 0.27 -16.03
CA GLU A 112 -2.05 1.70 -16.26
C GLU A 112 -1.38 2.57 -15.16
N LEU A 113 -1.51 2.16 -13.89
CA LEU A 113 -0.93 2.89 -12.75
C LEU A 113 0.60 2.76 -12.64
N MET A 114 1.15 1.60 -12.94
CA MET A 114 2.55 1.25 -12.66
C MET A 114 3.42 1.15 -13.93
N GLY A 115 2.83 1.09 -15.11
CA GLY A 115 3.49 0.85 -16.40
C GLY A 115 3.51 -0.63 -16.80
N ASP A 116 3.79 -0.88 -18.08
CA ASP A 116 3.75 -2.22 -18.68
C ASP A 116 4.83 -3.16 -18.11
N ASP A 117 5.99 -2.62 -17.70
CA ASP A 117 7.09 -3.38 -17.09
C ASP A 117 6.84 -3.77 -15.62
N THR A 118 5.62 -3.58 -15.13
CA THR A 118 5.27 -3.87 -13.74
C THR A 118 5.44 -5.34 -13.42
N LYS A 119 6.22 -5.63 -12.38
CA LYS A 119 6.37 -6.99 -11.87
C LYS A 119 5.12 -7.41 -11.10
N MET A 120 4.33 -8.30 -11.71
CA MET A 120 3.18 -8.94 -11.08
C MET A 120 3.60 -10.26 -10.43
N ILE A 121 3.13 -10.50 -9.21
CA ILE A 121 3.53 -11.64 -8.38
C ILE A 121 2.35 -12.59 -8.22
N ASP A 122 2.49 -13.79 -8.76
CA ASP A 122 1.53 -14.88 -8.57
C ASP A 122 1.96 -15.83 -7.45
N ASP A 123 3.28 -16.04 -7.26
CA ASP A 123 3.83 -16.83 -6.16
C ASP A 123 4.10 -15.95 -4.94
N GLY A 124 3.24 -16.04 -3.93
CA GLY A 124 3.38 -15.38 -2.65
C GLY A 124 4.16 -16.18 -1.60
N SER A 125 4.94 -17.18 -2.00
CA SER A 125 5.77 -17.91 -1.04
C SER A 125 6.79 -16.97 -0.38
N PRO A 126 7.16 -17.20 0.89
CA PRO A 126 8.16 -16.40 1.58
C PRO A 126 9.47 -16.26 0.82
N LYS A 127 9.91 -17.36 0.17
CA LYS A 127 11.14 -17.38 -0.62
C LYS A 127 11.04 -16.45 -1.84
N ALA A 128 9.94 -16.54 -2.59
CA ALA A 128 9.72 -15.71 -3.77
C ALA A 128 9.62 -14.22 -3.40
N LEU A 129 8.82 -13.89 -2.37
CA LEU A 129 8.68 -12.50 -1.91
C LEU A 129 10.01 -11.89 -1.47
N LEU A 130 10.82 -12.62 -0.71
CA LEU A 130 12.14 -12.13 -0.27
C LEU A 130 13.15 -12.02 -1.40
N SER A 131 13.08 -12.90 -2.41
CA SER A 131 13.91 -12.77 -3.61
C SER A 131 13.59 -11.49 -4.37
N ILE A 132 12.30 -11.25 -4.63
CA ILE A 132 11.81 -10.06 -5.32
C ILE A 132 12.11 -8.78 -4.52
N TYR A 133 11.91 -8.81 -3.20
CA TYR A 133 12.23 -7.69 -2.31
C TYR A 133 13.69 -7.23 -2.47
N ARG A 134 14.62 -8.20 -2.50
CA ARG A 134 16.06 -7.91 -2.64
C ARG A 134 16.43 -7.49 -4.07
N GLU A 135 15.92 -8.20 -5.07
CA GLU A 135 16.15 -7.94 -6.50
C GLU A 135 15.71 -6.51 -6.86
N LEU A 136 14.53 -6.11 -6.41
CA LEU A 136 13.97 -4.81 -6.70
C LEU A 136 14.33 -3.75 -5.64
N GLN A 137 15.19 -4.08 -4.67
CA GLN A 137 15.64 -3.14 -3.63
C GLN A 137 14.48 -2.39 -2.97
N ALA A 138 13.43 -3.12 -2.55
CA ALA A 138 12.32 -2.52 -1.86
C ALA A 138 12.72 -2.02 -0.46
N ASP A 139 12.16 -0.92 -0.01
CA ASP A 139 12.37 -0.35 1.33
C ASP A 139 11.43 -0.99 2.35
N ILE A 140 10.24 -1.42 1.93
CA ILE A 140 9.21 -2.00 2.79
C ILE A 140 8.43 -3.09 2.07
N LEU A 141 8.01 -4.11 2.83
CA LEU A 141 6.99 -5.08 2.43
C LEU A 141 5.64 -4.66 3.03
N ILE A 142 4.65 -4.39 2.17
CA ILE A 142 3.25 -4.19 2.57
C ILE A 142 2.47 -5.45 2.20
N ALA A 143 1.89 -6.12 3.19
CA ALA A 143 1.15 -7.36 2.96
C ALA A 143 0.17 -7.63 4.10
N GLY A 144 -0.61 -8.70 4.02
CA GLY A 144 -1.42 -9.15 5.15
C GLY A 144 -0.60 -9.83 6.25
N GLY A 145 -1.12 -9.90 7.46
CA GLY A 145 -0.45 -10.35 8.69
C GLY A 145 0.24 -11.71 8.62
N ARG A 146 -0.16 -12.59 7.69
CA ARG A 146 0.53 -13.88 7.45
C ARG A 146 1.99 -13.71 7.05
N ASN A 147 2.35 -12.57 6.47
CA ASN A 147 3.71 -12.28 6.02
C ASN A 147 4.58 -11.60 7.10
N LEU A 148 4.00 -11.25 8.25
CA LEU A 148 4.73 -10.62 9.36
C LEU A 148 5.95 -11.42 9.77
N TYR A 149 5.80 -12.73 10.00
CA TYR A 149 6.93 -13.57 10.41
C TYR A 149 8.01 -13.69 9.33
N THR A 150 7.63 -13.62 8.05
CA THR A 150 8.58 -13.58 6.93
C THR A 150 9.41 -12.30 6.99
N ALA A 151 8.76 -11.16 7.19
CA ALA A 151 9.43 -9.87 7.31
C ALA A 151 10.35 -9.79 8.55
N LEU A 152 9.87 -10.25 9.70
CA LEU A 152 10.66 -10.27 10.94
C LEU A 152 11.91 -11.14 10.82
N LYS A 153 11.78 -12.36 10.27
CA LYS A 153 12.94 -13.25 10.02
C LYS A 153 13.93 -12.65 9.03
N ALA A 154 13.43 -11.93 8.03
CA ALA A 154 14.26 -11.26 7.04
C ALA A 154 14.82 -9.92 7.52
N ARG A 155 14.37 -9.41 8.68
CA ARG A 155 14.77 -8.11 9.27
C ARG A 155 14.50 -6.94 8.33
N ILE A 156 13.30 -6.93 7.74
CA ILE A 156 12.85 -5.90 6.79
C ILE A 156 11.64 -5.15 7.32
N PRO A 157 11.47 -3.84 7.01
CA PRO A 157 10.28 -3.10 7.35
C PRO A 157 9.02 -3.75 6.80
N PHE A 158 7.95 -3.71 7.59
CA PHE A 158 6.69 -4.35 7.26
C PHE A 158 5.51 -3.49 7.70
N LEU A 159 4.47 -3.45 6.87
CA LEU A 159 3.16 -2.94 7.23
C LEU A 159 2.10 -4.00 6.94
N ASP A 160 1.28 -4.32 7.94
CA ASP A 160 0.07 -5.11 7.74
C ASP A 160 -1.05 -4.19 7.23
N ILE A 161 -1.40 -4.33 5.97
CA ILE A 161 -2.43 -3.51 5.33
C ILE A 161 -3.86 -3.95 5.68
N ASN A 162 -4.01 -5.06 6.38
CA ASN A 162 -5.31 -5.62 6.79
C ASN A 162 -5.62 -5.35 8.27
N GLN A 163 -4.98 -4.37 8.88
CA GLN A 163 -5.18 -3.97 10.28
C GLN A 163 -6.38 -3.02 10.47
N GLU A 164 -7.41 -3.18 9.66
CA GLU A 164 -8.60 -2.29 9.69
C GLU A 164 -9.33 -2.30 11.05
N ARG A 165 -9.00 -3.24 11.94
CA ARG A 165 -9.52 -3.26 13.32
C ARG A 165 -8.84 -2.26 14.26
N GLU A 166 -7.59 -1.90 13.95
CA GLU A 166 -6.77 -0.97 14.74
C GLU A 166 -6.63 0.38 14.04
N PHE A 167 -6.42 0.35 12.73
CA PHE A 167 -6.17 1.53 11.91
C PHE A 167 -7.01 1.47 10.63
N GLY A 168 -7.91 2.45 10.46
CA GLY A 168 -8.60 2.66 9.19
C GLY A 168 -7.69 3.42 8.23
N TYR A 169 -7.46 2.85 7.04
CA TYR A 169 -6.62 3.46 6.01
C TYR A 169 -7.43 4.07 4.87
N GLU A 170 -8.74 3.91 4.89
CA GLU A 170 -9.66 4.51 3.95
C GLU A 170 -10.03 5.94 4.36
N GLY A 171 -10.40 6.71 3.38
CA GLY A 171 -10.82 8.10 3.61
C GLY A 171 -9.63 9.05 3.73
N TYR A 172 -9.95 10.37 3.74
CA TYR A 172 -8.93 11.41 3.85
C TYR A 172 -8.10 11.29 5.15
N ALA A 173 -8.76 11.03 6.27
CA ALA A 173 -8.07 10.81 7.55
C ALA A 173 -7.28 9.49 7.57
N GLY A 174 -7.78 8.45 6.90
CA GLY A 174 -7.10 7.16 6.77
C GLY A 174 -5.80 7.27 5.97
N MET A 175 -5.72 8.18 5.01
CA MET A 175 -4.48 8.45 4.28
C MET A 175 -3.38 9.02 5.15
N GLU A 176 -3.71 9.90 6.10
CA GLU A 176 -2.75 10.41 7.09
C GLU A 176 -2.23 9.27 7.97
N GLU A 177 -3.13 8.41 8.47
CA GLU A 177 -2.76 7.27 9.29
C GLU A 177 -1.88 6.28 8.52
N LEU A 178 -2.21 5.99 7.26
CA LEU A 178 -1.38 5.15 6.39
C LEU A 178 0.03 5.73 6.24
N ALA A 179 0.12 7.02 5.94
CA ALA A 179 1.41 7.70 5.79
C ALA A 179 2.24 7.67 7.09
N ARG A 180 1.59 7.91 8.22
CA ARG A 180 2.21 7.86 9.55
C ARG A 180 2.76 6.46 9.85
N GLN A 181 1.96 5.41 9.66
CA GLN A 181 2.36 4.02 9.92
C GLN A 181 3.51 3.57 9.01
N LEU A 182 3.46 3.93 7.73
CA LEU A 182 4.55 3.66 6.78
C LEU A 182 5.86 4.33 7.21
N ALA A 183 5.79 5.62 7.55
CA ALA A 183 6.97 6.37 7.99
C ALA A 183 7.56 5.81 9.29
N LEU A 184 6.73 5.48 10.28
CA LEU A 184 7.17 4.88 11.54
C LEU A 184 7.79 3.50 11.33
N SER A 185 7.18 2.65 10.49
CA SER A 185 7.71 1.33 10.21
C SER A 185 9.09 1.40 9.55
N MET A 186 9.23 2.19 8.49
CA MET A 186 10.49 2.25 7.72
C MET A 186 11.62 2.92 8.49
N ASN A 187 11.32 3.95 9.28
CA ASN A 187 12.34 4.74 10.01
C ASN A 187 12.56 4.24 11.44
N SER A 188 12.00 3.09 11.83
CA SER A 188 12.20 2.53 13.15
C SER A 188 13.66 2.16 13.38
N PRO A 189 14.31 2.65 14.45
CA PRO A 189 15.70 2.31 14.76
C PRO A 189 15.91 0.82 15.05
N VAL A 190 14.85 0.08 15.29
CA VAL A 190 14.90 -1.38 15.50
C VAL A 190 15.53 -2.10 14.30
N TRP A 191 15.28 -1.64 13.08
CA TRP A 191 15.82 -2.27 11.87
C TRP A 191 17.35 -2.18 11.80
N GLU A 192 17.91 -1.05 12.23
CA GLU A 192 19.36 -0.92 12.35
C GLU A 192 19.93 -1.84 13.44
N ALA A 193 19.28 -1.86 14.59
CA ALA A 193 19.71 -2.68 15.73
C ALA A 193 19.69 -4.19 15.40
N VAL A 194 18.58 -4.70 14.81
CA VAL A 194 18.44 -6.14 14.52
C VAL A 194 19.29 -6.63 13.34
N ARG A 195 19.76 -5.72 12.48
CA ARG A 195 20.67 -6.06 11.38
C ARG A 195 22.14 -6.16 11.82
N LYS A 196 22.51 -5.58 12.96
CA LYS A 196 23.85 -5.73 13.53
C LYS A 196 24.11 -7.18 13.89
N PRO A 197 25.35 -7.67 13.79
CA PRO A 197 25.73 -8.99 14.29
C PRO A 197 25.37 -9.12 15.77
N ALA A 198 24.91 -10.31 16.17
CA ALA A 198 24.63 -10.57 17.58
C ALA A 198 25.90 -10.35 18.44
N PRO A 199 25.79 -9.80 19.67
CA PRO A 199 26.96 -9.54 20.52
C PRO A 199 27.89 -10.76 20.68
N TRP A 200 27.31 -11.95 20.82
CA TRP A 200 28.06 -13.20 20.95
C TRP A 200 28.70 -13.70 19.64
N ALA A 201 28.29 -13.21 18.46
CA ALA A 201 28.92 -13.56 17.19
C ALA A 201 30.31 -12.94 17.06
N ARG A 202 30.58 -11.80 17.70
CA ARG A 202 31.90 -11.15 17.74
C ARG A 202 32.90 -11.92 18.58
N GLN A 203 32.44 -12.61 19.64
CA GLN A 203 33.32 -13.41 20.52
C GLN A 203 33.82 -14.69 19.83
N LYS A 204 33.03 -15.31 18.95
CA LYS A 204 33.47 -16.47 18.18
C LYS A 204 34.59 -16.14 17.18
N ALA A 205 34.56 -14.97 16.56
CA ALA A 205 35.62 -14.54 15.64
C ALA A 205 36.94 -14.21 16.35
N ALA A 206 36.87 -13.71 17.61
CA ALA A 206 38.04 -13.42 18.43
C ALA A 206 38.66 -14.69 19.08
N GLY A 207 37.84 -15.72 19.33
CA GLY A 207 38.28 -16.96 19.98
C GLY A 207 38.94 -17.99 19.05
N THR A 208 38.87 -17.81 17.74
CA THR A 208 39.46 -18.72 16.76
C THR A 208 40.97 -18.44 16.48
N VAL A 209 41.51 -17.35 17.04
CA VAL A 209 42.94 -16.96 16.85
C VAL A 209 43.83 -17.44 17.99
N LEU A 210 43.31 -18.12 19.01
CA LEU A 210 44.08 -18.56 20.18
C LEU A 210 44.23 -20.09 20.30
N ALA A 211 44.06 -20.82 19.20
CA ALA A 211 44.34 -22.26 19.14
C ALA A 211 45.09 -22.61 17.84
N ALA A 212 46.36 -22.23 17.80
CA ALA A 212 47.37 -22.75 16.88
C ALA A 212 48.74 -22.75 17.62
#